data_3087cccba2b8484b9cf3c14df983e73d
#
_entry.id   3087cccba2b8484b9cf3c14df983e73d
#
_cell.length_a   1.000
_cell.length_b   1.000
_cell.length_c   1.000
_cell.angle_alpha   90.00
_cell.angle_beta   90.00
_cell.angle_gamma   90.00
#
_symmetry.space_group_name_H-M   'P 1'
#
loop_
_entity.id
_entity.type
_entity.pdbx_description
1 polymer ?
#
loop_
_entity_poly.entity_id
_entity_poly.type
_entity_poly.pdbx_seq_one_letter_code
_entity_poly.pdbx_strand_id
1 'polypeptide(L)'
;MSDSYKGHLVIVVALEHYNPLVILRTFGQEGIYPVYVGINYKAPVASASKYISACHHVDSIEQSYEVVMREYGHIGEQDPTKKPFLIFGDDDVYSYYELDHYDEMMSRFITFNAGEKGRVTHFMEKEAIQKCAARHGIPTLKSVVVPTGQIPEGIVYPVVTKSISPVTGGYKSDFFICENEEELKNNMALIKTEKVMIQPYVDKKTEMTIEAFTYNHGKGMFAGVECRYLYTIKGYYSPLFDSYLPKDKELLTKLNSMMEEIGFEGIWDAEFLVDKSDNIWFLEINFRHTPWANPATRGGNPLVTLWCEAMLTGKCREPQDFEPFATMVETVDYAKRVEEMKLCSFPQWLGEFKQCKCTMYYDEDDLEPWNVTVANWDILK
;
A
#
# COMPACT_ATOMS: atom_id res chain seq x y z
N MET A 1 18.17 -7.40 -18.94
CA MET A 1 17.98 -6.13 -18.22
C MET A 1 19.33 -5.73 -17.63
N SER A 2 19.65 -4.47 -17.57
CA SER A 2 20.84 -4.01 -16.89
C SER A 2 20.59 -4.14 -15.40
N ASP A 3 21.52 -4.72 -14.64
CA ASP A 3 21.45 -4.83 -13.18
C ASP A 3 22.04 -3.57 -12.52
N SER A 4 21.73 -2.39 -13.08
CA SER A 4 22.39 -1.14 -12.70
C SER A 4 22.15 -0.77 -11.24
N TYR A 5 20.98 -1.07 -10.70
CA TYR A 5 20.61 -0.78 -9.31
C TYR A 5 21.32 -1.69 -8.28
N LYS A 6 21.85 -2.86 -8.70
CA LYS A 6 22.57 -3.77 -7.78
C LYS A 6 23.84 -3.19 -7.17
N GLY A 7 24.34 -2.09 -7.74
CA GLY A 7 25.47 -1.35 -7.20
C GLY A 7 25.11 -0.30 -6.12
N HIS A 8 23.83 -0.17 -5.80
CA HIS A 8 23.30 0.77 -4.80
C HIS A 8 22.86 0.05 -3.54
N LEU A 9 23.08 0.65 -2.38
CA LEU A 9 22.48 0.18 -1.14
C LEU A 9 20.95 0.38 -1.21
N VAL A 10 20.19 -0.58 -0.68
CA VAL A 10 18.74 -0.46 -0.50
C VAL A 10 18.43 -0.39 0.99
N ILE A 11 17.62 0.59 1.39
CA ILE A 11 17.16 0.81 2.76
C ILE A 11 15.64 0.77 2.74
N VAL A 12 15.05 -0.07 3.58
CA VAL A 12 13.60 -0.18 3.76
C VAL A 12 13.25 0.34 5.14
N VAL A 13 12.35 1.33 5.21
CA VAL A 13 11.86 1.92 6.46
C VAL A 13 10.37 1.67 6.57
N ALA A 14 9.96 0.95 7.61
CA ALA A 14 8.54 0.60 7.79
C ALA A 14 8.23 0.18 9.23
N LEU A 15 6.93 0.16 9.56
CA LEU A 15 6.43 -0.56 10.72
C LEU A 15 6.70 -2.07 10.58
N GLU A 16 6.85 -2.75 11.72
CA GLU A 16 7.17 -4.19 11.76
C GLU A 16 5.93 -5.04 11.46
N HIS A 17 5.75 -5.44 10.20
CA HIS A 17 4.66 -6.32 9.76
C HIS A 17 4.98 -7.01 8.40
N TYR A 18 3.99 -7.58 7.71
CA TYR A 18 4.22 -8.35 6.47
C TYR A 18 4.48 -7.49 5.21
N ASN A 19 4.13 -6.18 5.19
CA ASN A 19 4.43 -5.36 4.01
C ASN A 19 5.95 -5.21 3.77
N PRO A 20 6.77 -4.74 4.75
CA PRO A 20 8.22 -4.73 4.55
C PRO A 20 8.80 -6.11 4.26
N LEU A 21 8.24 -7.19 4.82
CA LEU A 21 8.66 -8.56 4.52
C LEU A 21 8.59 -8.87 3.01
N VAL A 22 7.51 -8.45 2.33
CA VAL A 22 7.37 -8.61 0.88
C VAL A 22 8.46 -7.85 0.13
N ILE A 23 8.76 -6.61 0.53
CA ILE A 23 9.84 -5.81 -0.08
C ILE A 23 11.19 -6.53 0.07
N LEU A 24 11.52 -6.95 1.29
CA LEU A 24 12.78 -7.64 1.61
C LEU A 24 12.97 -8.92 0.80
N ARG A 25 11.91 -9.74 0.72
CA ARG A 25 11.90 -10.98 -0.06
C ARG A 25 12.08 -10.74 -1.55
N THR A 26 11.42 -9.71 -2.10
CA THR A 26 11.53 -9.38 -3.52
C THR A 26 12.98 -9.02 -3.90
N PHE A 27 13.67 -8.22 -3.09
CA PHE A 27 15.09 -7.95 -3.30
C PHE A 27 15.97 -9.17 -3.06
N GLY A 28 15.69 -9.92 -1.99
CA GLY A 28 16.46 -11.10 -1.61
C GLY A 28 16.47 -12.19 -2.67
N GLN A 29 15.35 -12.40 -3.36
CA GLN A 29 15.22 -13.34 -4.49
C GLN A 29 16.10 -12.94 -5.68
N GLU A 30 16.46 -11.67 -5.81
CA GLU A 30 17.41 -11.16 -6.80
C GLU A 30 18.85 -11.05 -6.27
N GLY A 31 19.11 -11.54 -5.06
CA GLY A 31 20.44 -11.56 -4.44
C GLY A 31 20.85 -10.23 -3.82
N ILE A 32 19.91 -9.32 -3.57
CA ILE A 32 20.12 -8.05 -2.89
C ILE A 32 19.55 -8.17 -1.49
N TYR A 33 20.33 -7.76 -0.49
CA TYR A 33 19.95 -7.83 0.92
C TYR A 33 19.82 -6.41 1.46
N PRO A 34 18.60 -5.85 1.56
CA PRO A 34 18.40 -4.49 2.07
C PRO A 34 18.83 -4.33 3.53
N VAL A 35 19.12 -3.10 3.91
CA VAL A 35 19.04 -2.67 5.31
C VAL A 35 17.58 -2.49 5.66
N TYR A 36 17.15 -3.00 6.81
CA TYR A 36 15.81 -2.79 7.33
C TYR A 36 15.83 -1.90 8.58
N VAL A 37 15.03 -0.85 8.59
CA VAL A 37 14.77 0.00 9.75
C VAL A 37 13.32 -0.22 10.17
N GLY A 38 13.14 -1.07 11.18
CA GLY A 38 11.82 -1.46 11.69
C GLY A 38 11.38 -0.57 12.85
N ILE A 39 10.18 -0.01 12.74
CA ILE A 39 9.57 0.90 13.71
C ILE A 39 8.49 0.17 14.51
N ASN A 40 8.34 0.50 15.81
CA ASN A 40 7.30 -0.04 16.69
C ASN A 40 7.29 -1.58 16.78
N TYR A 41 8.34 -2.11 17.29
CA TYR A 41 8.58 -3.52 17.38
C TYR A 41 7.69 -4.24 18.40
N LYS A 42 6.70 -5.00 17.92
CA LYS A 42 5.91 -5.94 18.76
C LYS A 42 6.39 -7.37 18.62
N ALA A 43 6.68 -7.81 17.41
CA ALA A 43 7.24 -9.11 17.09
C ALA A 43 8.07 -8.99 15.80
N PRO A 44 9.23 -9.68 15.71
CA PRO A 44 10.18 -9.53 14.61
C PRO A 44 9.72 -10.26 13.33
N VAL A 45 8.61 -9.83 12.72
CA VAL A 45 8.06 -10.51 11.55
C VAL A 45 8.93 -10.27 10.32
N ALA A 46 9.08 -9.03 9.89
CA ALA A 46 9.91 -8.69 8.73
C ALA A 46 11.40 -8.80 9.06
N SER A 47 11.80 -8.38 10.27
CA SER A 47 13.19 -8.46 10.72
C SER A 47 13.72 -9.88 10.95
N ALA A 48 12.84 -10.89 10.99
CA ALA A 48 13.25 -12.30 11.01
C ALA A 48 13.61 -12.85 9.62
N SER A 49 13.38 -12.11 8.55
CA SER A 49 13.72 -12.56 7.20
C SER A 49 15.23 -12.74 7.04
N LYS A 50 15.63 -13.83 6.37
CA LYS A 50 17.02 -14.08 6.00
C LYS A 50 17.58 -13.10 4.94
N TYR A 51 16.71 -12.33 4.31
CA TYR A 51 17.04 -11.42 3.21
C TYR A 51 17.42 -10.00 3.66
N ILE A 52 17.96 -9.87 4.85
CA ILE A 52 18.39 -8.60 5.45
C ILE A 52 19.91 -8.58 5.58
N SER A 53 20.58 -7.47 5.19
CA SER A 53 22.01 -7.26 5.42
C SER A 53 22.31 -6.66 6.80
N ALA A 54 21.43 -5.79 7.28
CA ALA A 54 21.48 -5.18 8.61
C ALA A 54 20.06 -4.79 9.05
N CYS A 55 19.80 -4.81 10.36
CA CYS A 55 18.52 -4.43 10.93
C CYS A 55 18.73 -3.40 12.05
N HIS A 56 17.93 -2.34 12.01
CA HIS A 56 17.82 -1.35 13.08
C HIS A 56 16.40 -1.35 13.63
N HIS A 57 16.25 -1.55 14.93
CA HIS A 57 14.96 -1.41 15.62
C HIS A 57 14.90 -0.04 16.28
N VAL A 58 13.83 0.69 16.03
CA VAL A 58 13.60 2.02 16.57
C VAL A 58 12.18 2.15 17.11
N ASP A 59 11.98 3.04 18.09
CA ASP A 59 10.71 3.21 18.79
C ASP A 59 9.79 4.24 18.10
N SER A 60 10.34 5.09 17.22
CA SER A 60 9.56 6.14 16.56
C SER A 60 10.03 6.43 15.14
N ILE A 61 9.20 7.15 14.40
CA ILE A 61 9.50 7.59 13.03
C ILE A 61 10.70 8.55 13.03
N GLU A 62 10.79 9.46 14.01
CA GLU A 62 11.89 10.39 14.17
C GLU A 62 13.22 9.67 14.34
N GLN A 63 13.24 8.63 15.19
CA GLN A 63 14.44 7.82 15.39
C GLN A 63 14.83 7.07 14.10
N SER A 64 13.85 6.64 13.29
CA SER A 64 14.15 6.02 12.00
C SER A 64 14.91 6.96 11.08
N TYR A 65 14.49 8.23 11.03
CA TYR A 65 15.17 9.26 10.26
C TYR A 65 16.60 9.49 10.77
N GLU A 66 16.78 9.64 12.10
CA GLU A 66 18.10 9.84 12.71
C GLU A 66 19.08 8.70 12.36
N VAL A 67 18.59 7.45 12.42
CA VAL A 67 19.38 6.26 12.07
C VAL A 67 19.73 6.26 10.58
N VAL A 68 18.77 6.47 9.69
CA VAL A 68 18.97 6.49 8.24
C VAL A 68 19.99 7.55 7.85
N MET A 69 19.87 8.75 8.40
CA MET A 69 20.76 9.86 8.07
C MET A 69 22.16 9.66 8.63
N ARG A 70 22.30 9.24 9.89
CA ARG A 70 23.58 9.03 10.55
C ARG A 70 24.39 7.91 9.89
N GLU A 71 23.74 6.76 9.65
CA GLU A 71 24.43 5.57 9.16
C GLU A 71 24.63 5.57 7.64
N TYR A 72 23.72 6.16 6.86
CA TYR A 72 23.66 5.96 5.40
C TYR A 72 23.59 7.25 4.59
N GLY A 73 23.19 8.38 5.17
CA GLY A 73 23.04 9.65 4.46
C GLY A 73 24.33 10.16 3.82
N HIS A 74 25.49 9.84 4.41
CA HIS A 74 26.80 10.23 3.89
C HIS A 74 27.15 9.58 2.54
N ILE A 75 26.55 8.42 2.19
CA ILE A 75 26.88 7.68 0.95
C ILE A 75 26.52 8.52 -0.28
N GLY A 76 25.27 9.00 -0.34
CA GLY A 76 24.80 9.82 -1.46
C GLY A 76 25.38 11.24 -1.46
N GLU A 77 25.79 11.75 -0.29
CA GLU A 77 26.47 13.03 -0.18
C GLU A 77 27.91 12.98 -0.74
N GLN A 78 28.63 11.90 -0.46
CA GLN A 78 30.00 11.69 -0.94
C GLN A 78 30.05 11.33 -2.43
N ASP A 79 29.08 10.52 -2.90
CA ASP A 79 28.98 10.11 -4.31
C ASP A 79 27.51 10.14 -4.76
N PRO A 80 27.05 11.21 -5.42
CA PRO A 80 25.67 11.30 -5.95
C PRO A 80 25.30 10.19 -6.94
N THR A 81 26.30 9.53 -7.57
CA THR A 81 26.05 8.40 -8.48
C THR A 81 25.80 7.08 -7.75
N LYS A 82 25.98 7.07 -6.44
CA LYS A 82 25.81 5.92 -5.53
C LYS A 82 24.74 6.14 -4.47
N LYS A 83 23.85 7.13 -4.67
CA LYS A 83 22.74 7.37 -3.73
C LYS A 83 22.03 6.06 -3.39
N PRO A 84 21.86 5.71 -2.11
CA PRO A 84 21.05 4.56 -1.73
C PRO A 84 19.59 4.73 -2.16
N PHE A 85 18.91 3.61 -2.44
CA PHE A 85 17.47 3.61 -2.52
C PHE A 85 16.87 3.62 -1.12
N LEU A 86 15.91 4.52 -0.89
CA LEU A 86 15.15 4.62 0.35
C LEU A 86 13.68 4.33 0.04
N ILE A 87 13.16 3.22 0.57
CA ILE A 87 11.83 2.70 0.28
C ILE A 87 11.00 2.67 1.56
N PHE A 88 9.78 3.19 1.47
CA PHE A 88 8.85 3.28 2.59
C PHE A 88 7.72 2.26 2.46
N GLY A 89 7.35 1.64 3.59
CA GLY A 89 6.24 0.70 3.68
C GLY A 89 4.95 1.29 4.26
N ASP A 90 4.99 2.53 4.76
CA ASP A 90 3.87 3.16 5.47
C ASP A 90 3.71 4.64 5.11
N ASP A 91 2.45 5.10 5.07
CA ASP A 91 2.10 6.46 4.63
C ASP A 91 2.54 7.53 5.62
N ASP A 92 2.38 7.29 6.92
CA ASP A 92 2.79 8.20 7.99
C ASP A 92 4.32 8.32 8.08
N VAL A 93 5.04 7.22 7.88
CA VAL A 93 6.51 7.22 7.81
C VAL A 93 6.97 8.08 6.64
N TYR A 94 6.45 7.83 5.43
CA TYR A 94 6.79 8.59 4.23
C TYR A 94 6.45 10.08 4.41
N SER A 95 5.25 10.40 4.91
CA SER A 95 4.80 11.77 5.09
C SER A 95 5.69 12.57 6.05
N TYR A 96 6.17 11.95 7.13
CA TYR A 96 7.12 12.60 8.03
C TYR A 96 8.41 12.98 7.29
N TYR A 97 9.00 12.06 6.52
CA TYR A 97 10.20 12.33 5.75
C TYR A 97 9.96 13.39 4.67
N GLU A 98 8.83 13.35 3.99
CA GLU A 98 8.48 14.34 2.96
C GLU A 98 8.23 15.73 3.55
N LEU A 99 7.47 15.82 4.66
CA LEU A 99 7.06 17.12 5.21
C LEU A 99 8.18 17.80 5.98
N ASP A 100 9.01 17.07 6.70
CA ASP A 100 10.01 17.64 7.58
C ASP A 100 11.43 17.64 6.99
N HIS A 101 11.73 16.67 6.10
CA HIS A 101 13.11 16.39 5.67
C HIS A 101 13.28 16.26 4.15
N TYR A 102 12.37 16.81 3.33
CA TYR A 102 12.33 16.63 1.88
C TYR A 102 13.66 16.90 1.18
N ASP A 103 14.23 18.10 1.37
CA ASP A 103 15.44 18.53 0.65
C ASP A 103 16.64 17.66 1.00
N GLU A 104 16.78 17.30 2.27
CA GLU A 104 17.87 16.45 2.75
C GLU A 104 17.71 15.02 2.23
N MET A 105 16.50 14.46 2.29
CA MET A 105 16.16 13.15 1.74
C MET A 105 16.46 13.08 0.23
N MET A 106 15.97 14.04 -0.55
CA MET A 106 16.18 14.08 -2.00
C MET A 106 17.63 14.32 -2.41
N SER A 107 18.41 15.04 -1.60
CA SER A 107 19.83 15.26 -1.87
C SER A 107 20.66 13.99 -1.73
N ARG A 108 20.27 13.08 -0.82
CA ARG A 108 21.08 11.93 -0.37
C ARG A 108 20.60 10.57 -0.86
N PHE A 109 19.32 10.44 -1.22
CA PHE A 109 18.69 9.17 -1.58
C PHE A 109 17.98 9.24 -2.92
N ILE A 110 17.73 8.06 -3.52
CA ILE A 110 16.73 7.86 -4.57
C ILE A 110 15.50 7.30 -3.87
N THR A 111 14.38 8.03 -3.92
CA THR A 111 13.18 7.67 -3.17
C THR A 111 11.91 8.15 -3.87
N PHE A 112 10.75 7.76 -3.34
CA PHE A 112 9.45 8.21 -3.81
C PHE A 112 9.34 9.73 -3.70
N ASN A 113 8.79 10.36 -4.73
CA ASN A 113 8.60 11.81 -4.73
C ASN A 113 7.61 12.24 -5.82
N ALA A 114 7.18 13.50 -5.77
CA ALA A 114 6.39 14.15 -6.82
C ALA A 114 7.00 15.52 -7.22
N GLY A 115 8.32 15.66 -7.05
CA GLY A 115 9.08 16.83 -7.46
C GLY A 115 8.95 18.06 -6.56
N GLU A 116 8.08 18.04 -5.55
CA GLU A 116 7.82 19.16 -4.63
C GLU A 116 7.49 18.65 -3.23
N LYS A 117 8.03 19.33 -2.20
CA LYS A 117 7.77 19.03 -0.79
C LYS A 117 6.28 19.06 -0.47
N GLY A 118 5.79 17.99 0.18
CA GLY A 118 4.42 17.87 0.64
C GLY A 118 3.39 17.54 -0.48
N ARG A 119 3.85 17.39 -1.72
CA ARG A 119 2.95 17.12 -2.84
C ARG A 119 2.34 15.73 -2.78
N VAL A 120 3.11 14.72 -2.43
CA VAL A 120 2.58 13.35 -2.26
C VAL A 120 1.62 13.30 -1.08
N THR A 121 2.02 13.85 0.08
CA THR A 121 1.15 13.93 1.27
C THR A 121 -0.16 14.68 0.98
N HIS A 122 -0.14 15.73 0.15
CA HIS A 122 -1.36 16.40 -0.31
C HIS A 122 -2.30 15.45 -1.06
N PHE A 123 -1.76 14.61 -1.96
CA PHE A 123 -2.59 13.65 -2.70
C PHE A 123 -2.96 12.39 -1.91
N MET A 124 -2.39 12.16 -0.72
CA MET A 124 -2.91 11.18 0.24
C MET A 124 -4.24 11.64 0.87
N GLU A 125 -4.59 12.93 0.78
CA GLU A 125 -5.91 13.41 1.19
C GLU A 125 -6.99 12.92 0.24
N LYS A 126 -8.02 12.27 0.79
CA LYS A 126 -9.09 11.64 0.01
C LYS A 126 -9.83 12.61 -0.91
N GLU A 127 -10.02 13.86 -0.47
CA GLU A 127 -10.66 14.88 -1.30
C GLU A 127 -9.79 15.29 -2.49
N ALA A 128 -8.49 15.48 -2.27
CA ALA A 128 -7.55 15.89 -3.31
C ALA A 128 -7.41 14.81 -4.38
N ILE A 129 -7.19 13.56 -3.98
CA ILE A 129 -7.00 12.46 -4.92
C ILE A 129 -8.28 12.11 -5.69
N GLN A 130 -9.46 12.17 -5.06
CA GLN A 130 -10.72 11.93 -5.75
C GLN A 130 -11.05 13.02 -6.78
N LYS A 131 -10.78 14.29 -6.45
CA LYS A 131 -10.90 15.39 -7.42
C LYS A 131 -9.92 15.22 -8.60
N CYS A 132 -8.71 14.76 -8.33
CA CYS A 132 -7.73 14.47 -9.38
C CYS A 132 -8.23 13.32 -10.26
N ALA A 133 -8.63 12.20 -9.70
CA ALA A 133 -9.18 11.05 -10.42
C ALA A 133 -10.37 11.43 -11.32
N ALA A 134 -11.29 12.24 -10.80
CA ALA A 134 -12.44 12.72 -11.55
C ALA A 134 -12.05 13.57 -12.78
N ARG A 135 -10.99 14.42 -12.67
CA ARG A 135 -10.49 15.22 -13.82
C ARG A 135 -9.94 14.32 -14.94
N HIS A 136 -9.42 13.16 -14.60
CA HIS A 136 -8.92 12.17 -15.56
C HIS A 136 -9.98 11.16 -16.01
N GLY A 137 -11.27 11.39 -15.66
CA GLY A 137 -12.38 10.53 -16.05
C GLY A 137 -12.39 9.15 -15.40
N ILE A 138 -11.71 9.00 -14.26
CA ILE A 138 -11.82 7.81 -13.41
C ILE A 138 -13.11 7.94 -12.61
N PRO A 139 -14.00 6.93 -12.59
CA PRO A 139 -15.25 7.01 -11.85
C PRO A 139 -15.02 7.17 -10.34
N THR A 140 -15.58 8.22 -9.74
CA THR A 140 -15.52 8.51 -8.30
C THR A 140 -16.90 8.58 -7.68
N LEU A 141 -17.00 8.24 -6.40
CA LEU A 141 -18.24 8.44 -5.65
C LEU A 141 -18.41 9.92 -5.29
N LYS A 142 -19.64 10.40 -5.34
CA LYS A 142 -19.97 11.78 -4.95
C LYS A 142 -19.81 11.93 -3.43
N SER A 143 -18.63 12.39 -3.00
CA SER A 143 -18.28 12.59 -1.60
C SER A 143 -18.37 14.06 -1.21
N VAL A 144 -18.66 14.33 0.06
CA VAL A 144 -18.64 15.67 0.64
C VAL A 144 -17.78 15.67 1.91
N VAL A 145 -16.96 16.70 2.08
CA VAL A 145 -16.21 16.93 3.32
C VAL A 145 -16.89 18.03 4.09
N VAL A 146 -17.22 17.75 5.35
CA VAL A 146 -17.91 18.68 6.23
C VAL A 146 -17.22 18.77 7.60
N PRO A 147 -17.41 19.86 8.35
CA PRO A 147 -17.09 19.90 9.78
C PRO A 147 -17.81 18.77 10.50
N THR A 148 -17.12 18.10 11.43
CA THR A 148 -17.72 17.04 12.24
C THR A 148 -18.93 17.55 13.03
N GLY A 149 -20.04 16.82 12.95
CA GLY A 149 -21.33 17.21 13.49
C GLY A 149 -22.27 17.95 12.52
N GLN A 150 -21.78 18.38 11.35
CA GLN A 150 -22.61 18.99 10.31
C GLN A 150 -23.18 17.91 9.37
N ILE A 151 -24.51 17.90 9.18
CA ILE A 151 -25.20 17.03 8.23
C ILE A 151 -25.44 17.83 6.95
N PRO A 152 -24.87 17.42 5.78
CA PRO A 152 -25.14 18.08 4.51
C PRO A 152 -26.59 17.85 4.05
N GLU A 153 -27.16 18.83 3.34
CA GLU A 153 -28.48 18.67 2.72
C GLU A 153 -28.43 17.71 1.51
N GLY A 154 -29.52 17.00 1.27
CA GLY A 154 -29.70 16.15 0.08
C GLY A 154 -28.91 14.84 0.10
N ILE A 155 -28.47 14.36 1.26
CA ILE A 155 -27.84 13.04 1.41
C ILE A 155 -28.85 11.94 1.09
N VAL A 156 -28.39 10.96 0.29
CA VAL A 156 -29.12 9.72 0.02
C VAL A 156 -28.44 8.59 0.82
N TYR A 157 -29.20 8.00 1.73
CA TYR A 157 -28.74 6.89 2.58
C TYR A 157 -28.87 5.53 1.87
N PRO A 158 -28.03 4.53 2.24
CA PRO A 158 -27.00 4.57 3.26
C PRO A 158 -25.72 5.34 2.84
N VAL A 159 -25.01 5.87 3.83
CA VAL A 159 -23.73 6.55 3.64
C VAL A 159 -22.64 5.97 4.54
N VAL A 160 -21.39 6.28 4.21
CA VAL A 160 -20.23 6.00 5.08
C VAL A 160 -19.55 7.30 5.50
N THR A 161 -19.04 7.32 6.73
CA THR A 161 -18.09 8.35 7.17
C THR A 161 -16.66 7.82 7.03
N LYS A 162 -15.71 8.68 6.70
CA LYS A 162 -14.28 8.34 6.58
C LYS A 162 -13.42 9.50 7.08
N SER A 163 -12.26 9.19 7.66
CA SER A 163 -11.22 10.19 7.87
C SER A 163 -10.80 10.80 6.53
N ILE A 164 -10.37 12.06 6.55
CA ILE A 164 -9.96 12.78 5.32
C ILE A 164 -8.54 12.43 4.87
N SER A 165 -7.68 11.99 5.79
CA SER A 165 -6.27 11.65 5.52
C SER A 165 -5.83 10.47 6.38
N PRO A 166 -4.92 9.62 5.91
CA PRO A 166 -4.30 8.59 6.74
C PRO A 166 -3.37 9.16 7.83
N VAL A 167 -2.85 10.38 7.63
CA VAL A 167 -1.83 11.01 8.49
C VAL A 167 -2.43 11.82 9.64
N THR A 168 -3.61 12.39 9.48
CA THR A 168 -4.22 13.31 10.47
C THR A 168 -4.97 12.64 11.62
N GLY A 169 -4.87 11.32 11.76
CA GLY A 169 -5.55 10.53 12.79
C GLY A 169 -6.99 10.12 12.42
N GLY A 170 -7.62 9.31 13.26
CA GLY A 170 -9.01 8.85 13.03
C GLY A 170 -9.18 7.75 11.98
N TYR A 171 -8.11 7.26 11.39
CA TYR A 171 -8.11 6.38 10.20
C TYR A 171 -9.13 5.22 10.22
N LYS A 172 -9.25 4.50 11.34
CA LYS A 172 -10.25 3.41 11.48
C LYS A 172 -11.40 3.77 12.43
N SER A 173 -11.18 4.71 13.35
CA SER A 173 -12.16 5.11 14.35
C SER A 173 -13.28 5.99 13.79
N ASP A 174 -13.07 6.62 12.63
CA ASP A 174 -14.02 7.53 12.00
C ASP A 174 -14.83 6.86 10.88
N PHE A 175 -14.70 5.54 10.70
CA PHE A 175 -15.44 4.77 9.71
C PHE A 175 -16.73 4.21 10.30
N PHE A 176 -17.87 4.72 9.84
CA PHE A 176 -19.20 4.24 10.20
C PHE A 176 -20.06 4.07 8.95
N ILE A 177 -20.89 3.05 8.92
CA ILE A 177 -21.95 2.87 7.91
C ILE A 177 -23.24 3.34 8.57
N CYS A 178 -23.94 4.31 7.96
CA CYS A 178 -25.12 4.94 8.50
C CYS A 178 -26.29 4.73 7.54
N GLU A 179 -27.31 4.03 7.99
CA GLU A 179 -28.51 3.70 7.20
C GLU A 179 -29.52 4.87 7.13
N ASN A 180 -29.38 5.86 8.04
CA ASN A 180 -30.27 7.01 8.16
C ASN A 180 -29.59 8.20 8.86
N GLU A 181 -30.28 9.35 8.89
CA GLU A 181 -29.75 10.59 9.46
C GLU A 181 -29.50 10.51 10.98
N GLU A 182 -30.32 9.76 11.71
CA GLU A 182 -30.16 9.58 13.16
C GLU A 182 -28.88 8.82 13.48
N GLU A 183 -28.62 7.73 12.78
CA GLU A 183 -27.38 6.97 12.90
C GLU A 183 -26.16 7.83 12.52
N LEU A 184 -26.26 8.62 11.45
CA LEU A 184 -25.18 9.53 11.05
C LEU A 184 -24.89 10.56 12.16
N LYS A 185 -25.90 11.19 12.76
CA LYS A 185 -25.73 12.13 13.88
C LYS A 185 -25.09 11.47 15.09
N ASN A 186 -25.55 10.29 15.46
CA ASN A 186 -25.03 9.55 16.62
C ASN A 186 -23.57 9.15 16.41
N ASN A 187 -23.21 8.65 15.23
CA ASN A 187 -21.85 8.23 14.90
C ASN A 187 -20.90 9.43 14.76
N MET A 188 -21.37 10.55 14.20
CA MET A 188 -20.56 11.78 14.13
C MET A 188 -20.16 12.32 15.51
N ALA A 189 -20.97 12.10 16.54
CA ALA A 189 -20.63 12.46 17.92
C ALA A 189 -19.44 11.66 18.49
N LEU A 190 -19.07 10.54 17.88
CA LEU A 190 -17.93 9.70 18.27
C LEU A 190 -16.64 10.10 17.54
N ILE A 191 -16.75 10.80 16.41
CA ILE A 191 -15.63 11.24 15.58
C ILE A 191 -14.92 12.41 16.28
N LYS A 192 -13.59 12.31 16.38
CA LYS A 192 -12.75 13.28 17.07
C LYS A 192 -12.04 14.26 16.14
N THR A 193 -11.95 13.94 14.86
CA THR A 193 -11.35 14.80 13.84
C THR A 193 -12.26 16.01 13.56
N GLU A 194 -11.68 17.16 13.21
CA GLU A 194 -12.43 18.40 12.94
C GLU A 194 -13.33 18.31 11.71
N LYS A 195 -12.94 17.49 10.74
CA LYS A 195 -13.65 17.27 9.48
C LYS A 195 -13.77 15.78 9.19
N VAL A 196 -14.84 15.42 8.51
CA VAL A 196 -15.13 14.06 8.08
C VAL A 196 -15.63 14.05 6.64
N MET A 197 -15.26 13.03 5.88
CA MET A 197 -15.81 12.76 4.56
C MET A 197 -17.07 11.92 4.72
N ILE A 198 -18.17 12.31 4.06
CA ILE A 198 -19.40 11.53 3.92
C ILE A 198 -19.50 11.11 2.47
N GLN A 199 -19.69 9.81 2.24
CA GLN A 199 -19.69 9.20 0.91
C GLN A 199 -20.88 8.22 0.80
N PRO A 200 -21.54 8.08 -0.37
CA PRO A 200 -22.53 7.04 -0.58
C PRO A 200 -21.96 5.65 -0.26
N TYR A 201 -22.73 4.84 0.45
CA TYR A 201 -22.38 3.44 0.67
C TYR A 201 -22.56 2.66 -0.62
N VAL A 202 -21.57 1.89 -1.00
CA VAL A 202 -21.64 0.98 -2.15
C VAL A 202 -21.84 -0.44 -1.63
N ASP A 203 -22.94 -1.06 -2.02
CA ASP A 203 -23.14 -2.51 -1.82
C ASP A 203 -22.24 -3.26 -2.81
N LYS A 204 -21.00 -3.46 -2.40
CA LYS A 204 -19.94 -4.00 -3.23
C LYS A 204 -20.15 -5.47 -3.57
N LYS A 205 -19.92 -5.83 -4.83
CA LYS A 205 -19.78 -7.20 -5.31
C LYS A 205 -18.39 -7.74 -4.95
N THR A 206 -17.35 -6.89 -5.15
CA THR A 206 -15.96 -7.17 -4.81
C THR A 206 -15.21 -5.85 -4.65
N GLU A 207 -13.95 -5.95 -4.25
CA GLU A 207 -12.98 -4.87 -4.35
C GLU A 207 -11.89 -5.27 -5.33
N MET A 208 -11.24 -4.27 -5.91
CA MET A 208 -10.16 -4.44 -6.86
C MET A 208 -9.03 -3.47 -6.51
N THR A 209 -7.80 -3.93 -6.60
CA THR A 209 -6.61 -3.06 -6.51
C THR A 209 -5.74 -3.23 -7.74
N ILE A 210 -4.99 -2.17 -8.10
CA ILE A 210 -3.97 -2.20 -9.15
C ILE A 210 -2.67 -1.72 -8.53
N GLU A 211 -1.68 -2.61 -8.46
CA GLU A 211 -0.33 -2.31 -8.01
C GLU A 211 0.54 -1.92 -9.21
N ALA A 212 1.17 -0.78 -9.10
CA ALA A 212 2.00 -0.24 -10.17
C ALA A 212 3.15 0.61 -9.62
N PHE A 213 4.00 1.07 -10.50
CA PHE A 213 4.92 2.17 -10.22
C PHE A 213 4.98 3.16 -11.38
N THR A 214 5.42 4.38 -11.06
CA THR A 214 5.68 5.42 -12.05
C THR A 214 7.11 5.96 -11.92
N TYR A 215 7.61 6.51 -13.03
CA TYR A 215 8.95 7.09 -13.18
C TYR A 215 8.91 8.22 -14.22
N ASN A 216 10.00 8.96 -14.41
CA ASN A 216 10.06 10.12 -15.31
C ASN A 216 8.92 11.15 -15.04
N HIS A 217 8.76 11.55 -13.76
CA HIS A 217 7.72 12.47 -13.30
C HIS A 217 6.29 12.01 -13.66
N GLY A 218 6.02 10.72 -13.41
CA GLY A 218 4.71 10.11 -13.65
C GLY A 218 4.40 9.74 -15.11
N LYS A 219 5.28 10.08 -16.08
CA LYS A 219 5.04 9.83 -17.50
C LYS A 219 5.17 8.37 -17.89
N GLY A 220 6.13 7.66 -17.29
CA GLY A 220 6.29 6.23 -17.45
C GLY A 220 5.52 5.49 -16.37
N MET A 221 4.79 4.44 -16.73
CA MET A 221 4.05 3.60 -15.80
C MET A 221 4.27 2.12 -16.11
N PHE A 222 4.36 1.32 -15.05
CA PHE A 222 4.37 -0.13 -15.10
C PHE A 222 3.33 -0.68 -14.13
N ALA A 223 2.26 -1.28 -14.65
CA ALA A 223 1.22 -1.93 -13.84
C ALA A 223 1.51 -3.44 -13.77
N GLY A 224 1.82 -3.94 -12.58
CA GLY A 224 2.35 -5.29 -12.37
C GLY A 224 1.30 -6.34 -12.02
N VAL A 225 0.25 -5.95 -11.32
CA VAL A 225 -0.83 -6.86 -10.92
C VAL A 225 -2.13 -6.10 -10.64
N GLU A 226 -3.25 -6.76 -10.94
CA GLU A 226 -4.60 -6.45 -10.50
C GLU A 226 -5.05 -7.55 -9.54
N CYS A 227 -5.53 -7.18 -8.35
CA CYS A 227 -6.06 -8.10 -7.36
C CYS A 227 -7.57 -7.93 -7.25
N ARG A 228 -8.32 -9.04 -7.23
CA ARG A 228 -9.80 -9.04 -7.04
C ARG A 228 -10.17 -9.93 -5.88
N TYR A 229 -10.89 -9.38 -4.90
CA TYR A 229 -11.27 -10.09 -3.70
C TYR A 229 -12.31 -11.18 -3.99
N LEU A 230 -12.10 -12.37 -3.41
CA LEU A 230 -12.97 -13.53 -3.64
C LEU A 230 -14.22 -13.54 -2.77
N TYR A 231 -14.24 -12.75 -1.70
CA TYR A 231 -15.41 -12.52 -0.87
C TYR A 231 -15.40 -11.10 -0.31
N THR A 232 -16.51 -10.65 0.26
CA THR A 232 -16.62 -9.31 0.82
C THR A 232 -16.82 -9.35 2.32
N ILE A 233 -16.16 -8.42 3.02
CA ILE A 233 -16.39 -8.15 4.43
C ILE A 233 -16.95 -6.74 4.55
N LYS A 234 -18.05 -6.55 5.29
CA LYS A 234 -18.63 -5.22 5.50
C LYS A 234 -17.65 -4.33 6.25
N GLY A 235 -17.21 -3.24 5.61
CA GLY A 235 -16.29 -2.29 6.22
C GLY A 235 -14.83 -2.75 6.36
N TYR A 236 -14.45 -3.82 5.67
CA TYR A 236 -13.09 -4.34 5.74
C TYR A 236 -12.66 -4.94 4.39
N TYR A 237 -11.34 -5.07 4.15
CA TYR A 237 -10.83 -5.77 2.98
C TYR A 237 -10.94 -7.30 3.11
N SER A 238 -10.96 -8.01 2.00
CA SER A 238 -10.88 -9.47 1.99
C SER A 238 -9.44 -9.92 1.83
N PRO A 239 -8.92 -10.75 2.75
CA PRO A 239 -7.54 -11.22 2.71
C PRO A 239 -7.30 -12.43 1.79
N LEU A 240 -8.29 -12.84 1.01
CA LEU A 240 -8.19 -13.87 -0.03
C LEU A 240 -8.65 -13.27 -1.35
N PHE A 241 -7.81 -13.31 -2.37
CA PHE A 241 -8.06 -12.67 -3.66
C PHE A 241 -7.35 -13.38 -4.82
N ASP A 242 -7.91 -13.25 -6.01
CA ASP A 242 -7.26 -13.65 -7.25
C ASP A 242 -6.39 -12.52 -7.79
N SER A 243 -5.28 -12.90 -8.41
CA SER A 243 -4.26 -12.01 -8.95
C SER A 243 -4.16 -12.19 -10.47
N TYR A 244 -4.19 -11.08 -11.20
CA TYR A 244 -4.21 -11.03 -12.67
C TYR A 244 -3.19 -10.00 -13.18
N LEU A 245 -2.77 -10.12 -14.43
CA LEU A 245 -2.15 -8.97 -15.11
C LEU A 245 -3.26 -7.97 -15.48
N PRO A 246 -3.13 -6.66 -15.16
CA PRO A 246 -4.11 -5.64 -15.53
C PRO A 246 -4.29 -5.56 -17.06
N LYS A 247 -5.54 -5.63 -17.54
CA LYS A 247 -5.86 -5.67 -18.99
C LYS A 247 -6.75 -4.51 -19.45
N ASP A 248 -7.34 -3.74 -18.54
CA ASP A 248 -8.15 -2.57 -18.89
C ASP A 248 -7.26 -1.39 -19.30
N LYS A 249 -7.00 -1.31 -20.61
CA LYS A 249 -6.13 -0.27 -21.18
C LYS A 249 -6.68 1.14 -21.00
N GLU A 250 -8.02 1.31 -20.97
CA GLU A 250 -8.64 2.62 -20.77
C GLU A 250 -8.40 3.10 -19.32
N LEU A 251 -8.65 2.25 -18.33
CA LEU A 251 -8.39 2.57 -16.94
C LEU A 251 -6.89 2.85 -16.70
N LEU A 252 -6.01 2.00 -17.24
CA LEU A 252 -4.56 2.19 -17.12
C LEU A 252 -4.10 3.52 -17.76
N THR A 253 -4.66 3.92 -18.89
CA THR A 253 -4.35 5.21 -19.51
C THR A 253 -4.78 6.38 -18.64
N LYS A 254 -5.97 6.30 -18.02
CA LYS A 254 -6.49 7.32 -17.10
C LYS A 254 -5.63 7.42 -15.84
N LEU A 255 -5.25 6.27 -15.25
CA LEU A 255 -4.35 6.22 -14.10
C LEU A 255 -2.97 6.81 -14.42
N ASN A 256 -2.38 6.48 -15.57
CA ASN A 256 -1.11 7.08 -15.98
C ASN A 256 -1.22 8.61 -16.15
N SER A 257 -2.28 9.09 -16.79
CA SER A 257 -2.51 10.52 -16.95
C SER A 257 -2.69 11.23 -15.60
N MET A 258 -3.34 10.60 -14.65
CA MET A 258 -3.45 11.11 -13.27
C MET A 258 -2.08 11.16 -12.58
N MET A 259 -1.27 10.11 -12.70
CA MET A 259 0.08 10.09 -12.13
C MET A 259 1.03 11.10 -12.76
N GLU A 260 0.88 11.38 -14.07
CA GLU A 260 1.62 12.45 -14.76
C GLU A 260 1.23 13.83 -14.21
N GLU A 261 -0.07 14.11 -13.97
CA GLU A 261 -0.51 15.35 -13.31
C GLU A 261 0.09 15.49 -11.91
N ILE A 262 0.10 14.40 -11.12
CA ILE A 262 0.70 14.39 -9.79
C ILE A 262 2.22 14.54 -9.86
N GLY A 263 2.84 14.02 -10.91
CA GLY A 263 4.29 13.97 -11.09
C GLY A 263 4.97 12.88 -10.24
N PHE A 264 4.22 11.86 -9.82
CA PHE A 264 4.71 10.87 -8.87
C PHE A 264 5.72 9.90 -9.49
N GLU A 265 6.84 9.72 -8.81
CA GLU A 265 7.87 8.72 -9.07
C GLU A 265 7.96 7.79 -7.86
N GLY A 266 7.36 6.62 -7.96
CA GLY A 266 7.30 5.68 -6.85
C GLY A 266 6.36 4.53 -7.14
N ILE A 267 6.26 3.62 -6.16
CA ILE A 267 5.33 2.49 -6.17
C ILE A 267 4.01 2.97 -5.57
N TRP A 268 2.91 2.55 -6.14
CA TRP A 268 1.57 2.91 -5.70
C TRP A 268 0.57 1.79 -5.92
N ASP A 269 -0.50 1.85 -5.15
CA ASP A 269 -1.67 0.97 -5.20
C ASP A 269 -2.94 1.82 -5.38
N ALA A 270 -3.73 1.51 -6.42
CA ALA A 270 -5.03 2.14 -6.65
C ALA A 270 -6.15 1.21 -6.22
N GLU A 271 -6.99 1.66 -5.29
CA GLU A 271 -8.10 0.89 -4.74
C GLU A 271 -9.45 1.27 -5.36
N PHE A 272 -10.26 0.26 -5.66
CA PHE A 272 -11.59 0.42 -6.25
C PHE A 272 -12.63 -0.46 -5.56
N LEU A 273 -13.85 0.05 -5.43
CA LEU A 273 -15.03 -0.78 -5.21
C LEU A 273 -15.62 -1.20 -6.54
N VAL A 274 -16.09 -2.43 -6.63
CA VAL A 274 -16.88 -2.93 -7.75
C VAL A 274 -18.29 -3.20 -7.25
N ASP A 275 -19.29 -2.51 -7.78
CA ASP A 275 -20.68 -2.69 -7.37
C ASP A 275 -21.32 -3.92 -8.03
N LYS A 276 -22.56 -4.23 -7.66
CA LYS A 276 -23.32 -5.39 -8.21
C LYS A 276 -23.66 -5.27 -9.69
N SER A 277 -23.50 -4.08 -10.29
CA SER A 277 -23.68 -3.82 -11.72
C SER A 277 -22.35 -3.80 -12.48
N ASP A 278 -21.25 -4.23 -11.83
CA ASP A 278 -19.89 -4.23 -12.36
C ASP A 278 -19.32 -2.82 -12.66
N ASN A 279 -19.91 -1.75 -12.11
CA ASN A 279 -19.28 -0.44 -12.15
C ASN A 279 -18.13 -0.38 -11.15
N ILE A 280 -17.02 0.20 -11.59
CA ILE A 280 -15.86 0.46 -10.73
C ILE A 280 -15.95 1.87 -10.14
N TRP A 281 -15.59 2.01 -8.88
CA TRP A 281 -15.58 3.28 -8.14
C TRP A 281 -14.24 3.44 -7.47
N PHE A 282 -13.48 4.43 -7.88
CA PHE A 282 -12.18 4.75 -7.29
C PHE A 282 -12.33 5.17 -5.83
N LEU A 283 -11.46 4.65 -4.97
CA LEU A 283 -11.43 4.96 -3.54
C LEU A 283 -10.25 5.87 -3.19
N GLU A 284 -9.04 5.38 -3.37
CA GLU A 284 -7.81 6.06 -2.96
C GLU A 284 -6.59 5.53 -3.70
N ILE A 285 -5.47 6.19 -3.53
CA ILE A 285 -4.13 5.73 -3.88
C ILE A 285 -3.31 5.64 -2.60
N ASN A 286 -2.64 4.52 -2.41
CA ASN A 286 -1.56 4.39 -1.46
C ASN A 286 -0.25 4.70 -2.20
N PHE A 287 0.45 5.79 -1.85
CA PHE A 287 1.69 6.23 -2.50
C PHE A 287 2.92 5.52 -1.93
N ARG A 288 2.83 4.24 -1.79
CA ARG A 288 3.87 3.36 -1.23
C ARG A 288 3.69 1.93 -1.73
N HIS A 289 4.69 1.11 -1.43
CA HIS A 289 4.53 -0.34 -1.59
C HIS A 289 3.45 -0.88 -0.66
N THR A 290 2.60 -1.75 -1.17
CA THR A 290 1.64 -2.51 -0.36
C THR A 290 1.91 -4.01 -0.45
N PRO A 291 1.38 -4.84 0.45
CA PRO A 291 1.56 -6.29 0.37
C PRO A 291 0.96 -6.91 -0.89
N TRP A 292 -0.02 -6.24 -1.50
CA TRP A 292 -0.66 -6.66 -2.76
C TRP A 292 0.30 -6.63 -3.96
N ALA A 293 1.49 -6.05 -3.83
CA ALA A 293 2.58 -6.17 -4.79
C ALA A 293 3.28 -7.55 -4.78
N ASN A 294 3.10 -8.39 -3.74
CA ASN A 294 3.69 -9.73 -3.70
C ASN A 294 3.27 -10.61 -4.88
N PRO A 295 1.99 -10.71 -5.25
CA PRO A 295 1.59 -11.47 -6.44
C PRO A 295 2.18 -10.92 -7.75
N ALA A 296 2.49 -9.62 -7.87
CA ALA A 296 3.22 -9.12 -9.02
C ALA A 296 4.61 -9.80 -9.12
N THR A 297 5.35 -9.87 -8.01
CA THR A 297 6.65 -10.58 -7.94
C THR A 297 6.49 -12.05 -8.29
N ARG A 298 5.49 -12.75 -7.75
CA ARG A 298 5.19 -14.16 -8.07
C ARG A 298 4.76 -14.37 -9.53
N GLY A 299 4.17 -13.36 -10.17
CA GLY A 299 3.83 -13.31 -11.59
C GLY A 299 5.01 -12.94 -12.51
N GLY A 300 6.21 -12.68 -11.97
CA GLY A 300 7.39 -12.28 -12.72
C GLY A 300 7.50 -10.76 -12.96
N ASN A 301 6.74 -9.95 -12.22
CA ASN A 301 6.72 -8.47 -12.30
C ASN A 301 7.14 -7.83 -10.96
N PRO A 302 8.38 -8.00 -10.49
CA PRO A 302 8.84 -7.51 -9.19
C PRO A 302 8.91 -5.97 -9.18
N LEU A 303 7.89 -5.30 -8.63
CA LEU A 303 7.71 -3.85 -8.74
C LEU A 303 8.88 -3.05 -8.15
N VAL A 304 9.37 -3.43 -6.97
CA VAL A 304 10.43 -2.65 -6.28
C VAL A 304 11.74 -2.66 -7.06
N THR A 305 12.15 -3.80 -7.62
CA THR A 305 13.40 -3.92 -8.36
C THR A 305 13.31 -3.29 -9.74
N LEU A 306 12.15 -3.45 -10.41
CA LEU A 306 11.88 -2.79 -11.69
C LEU A 306 11.78 -1.26 -11.54
N TRP A 307 11.22 -0.76 -10.44
CA TRP A 307 11.21 0.66 -10.13
C TRP A 307 12.63 1.20 -9.93
N CYS A 308 13.46 0.51 -9.14
CA CYS A 308 14.86 0.91 -8.96
C CYS A 308 15.61 1.01 -10.29
N GLU A 309 15.42 0.03 -11.18
CA GLU A 309 16.03 0.05 -12.51
C GLU A 309 15.48 1.21 -13.36
N ALA A 310 14.15 1.45 -13.32
CA ALA A 310 13.52 2.53 -14.08
C ALA A 310 13.98 3.92 -13.61
N MET A 311 14.21 4.12 -12.31
CA MET A 311 14.72 5.38 -11.76
C MET A 311 16.14 5.70 -12.24
N LEU A 312 16.98 4.69 -12.45
CA LEU A 312 18.36 4.89 -12.93
C LEU A 312 18.45 5.00 -14.46
N THR A 313 17.59 4.30 -15.19
CA THR A 313 17.71 4.19 -16.66
C THR A 313 16.71 5.04 -17.42
N GLY A 314 15.65 5.52 -16.76
CA GLY A 314 14.51 6.19 -17.39
C GLY A 314 13.66 5.27 -18.27
N LYS A 315 13.80 3.93 -18.13
CA LYS A 315 13.11 2.92 -18.96
C LYS A 315 12.67 1.74 -18.13
N CYS A 316 11.56 1.13 -18.55
CA CYS A 316 11.10 -0.16 -18.03
C CYS A 316 10.72 -1.10 -19.17
N ARG A 317 10.77 -2.41 -18.92
CA ARG A 317 10.24 -3.42 -19.84
C ARG A 317 8.72 -3.43 -19.81
N GLU A 318 8.10 -4.10 -20.77
CA GLU A 318 6.67 -4.43 -20.68
C GLU A 318 6.40 -5.44 -19.56
N PRO A 319 5.21 -5.39 -18.94
CA PRO A 319 4.79 -6.38 -17.97
C PRO A 319 4.78 -7.79 -18.57
N GLN A 320 5.29 -8.76 -17.81
CA GLN A 320 5.21 -10.17 -18.16
C GLN A 320 3.80 -10.68 -17.86
N ASP A 321 3.18 -11.35 -18.85
CA ASP A 321 1.89 -12.03 -18.64
C ASP A 321 2.08 -13.29 -17.76
N PHE A 322 1.06 -13.60 -16.99
CA PHE A 322 1.03 -14.78 -16.13
C PHE A 322 -0.39 -15.34 -15.98
N GLU A 323 -0.48 -16.64 -15.73
CA GLU A 323 -1.76 -17.28 -15.45
C GLU A 323 -2.29 -16.81 -14.08
N PRO A 324 -3.58 -16.45 -13.97
CA PRO A 324 -4.19 -16.02 -12.71
C PRO A 324 -4.01 -17.04 -11.60
N PHE A 325 -3.86 -16.56 -10.38
CA PHE A 325 -3.71 -17.41 -9.20
C PHE A 325 -4.26 -16.75 -7.94
N ALA A 326 -4.64 -17.60 -6.97
CA ALA A 326 -5.10 -17.14 -5.66
C ALA A 326 -3.94 -16.71 -4.77
N THR A 327 -4.17 -15.64 -4.03
CA THR A 327 -3.28 -15.06 -3.03
C THR A 327 -3.99 -14.94 -1.70
N MET A 328 -3.29 -15.19 -0.59
CA MET A 328 -3.86 -15.16 0.75
C MET A 328 -3.00 -14.37 1.74
N VAL A 329 -3.63 -13.51 2.54
CA VAL A 329 -3.04 -13.00 3.79
C VAL A 329 -3.46 -13.97 4.89
N GLU A 330 -2.68 -15.02 5.11
CA GLU A 330 -3.10 -16.25 5.79
C GLU A 330 -3.60 -16.02 7.21
N THR A 331 -2.91 -15.20 8.00
CA THR A 331 -3.29 -14.93 9.38
C THR A 331 -4.62 -14.20 9.49
N VAL A 332 -4.79 -13.17 8.65
CA VAL A 332 -6.00 -12.36 8.62
C VAL A 332 -7.18 -13.16 8.05
N ASP A 333 -6.94 -13.95 7.00
CA ASP A 333 -7.98 -14.77 6.39
C ASP A 333 -8.47 -15.86 7.35
N TYR A 334 -7.54 -16.51 8.09
CA TYR A 334 -7.89 -17.47 9.11
C TYR A 334 -8.75 -16.84 10.22
N ALA A 335 -8.29 -15.72 10.77
CA ALA A 335 -9.03 -15.02 11.83
C ALA A 335 -10.43 -14.61 11.35
N LYS A 336 -10.56 -14.05 10.14
CA LYS A 336 -11.84 -13.59 9.61
C LYS A 336 -12.77 -14.73 9.21
N ARG A 337 -12.34 -15.65 8.32
CA ARG A 337 -13.22 -16.67 7.77
C ARG A 337 -13.47 -17.86 8.70
N VAL A 338 -12.45 -18.28 9.47
CA VAL A 338 -12.59 -19.45 10.33
C VAL A 338 -13.05 -19.05 11.73
N GLU A 339 -12.39 -18.08 12.37
CA GLU A 339 -12.67 -17.76 13.78
C GLU A 339 -13.88 -16.82 13.95
N GLU A 340 -13.97 -15.73 13.19
CA GLU A 340 -15.01 -14.71 13.38
C GLU A 340 -16.30 -15.04 12.61
N MET A 341 -16.21 -15.14 11.28
CA MET A 341 -17.37 -15.28 10.40
C MET A 341 -17.86 -16.72 10.26
N LYS A 342 -17.02 -17.69 10.58
CA LYS A 342 -17.32 -19.14 10.48
C LYS A 342 -17.82 -19.56 9.09
N LEU A 343 -17.23 -18.96 8.06
CA LEU A 343 -17.58 -19.24 6.66
C LEU A 343 -17.02 -20.56 6.14
N CYS A 344 -15.94 -21.05 6.74
CA CYS A 344 -15.35 -22.34 6.41
C CYS A 344 -14.75 -23.00 7.65
N SER A 345 -14.58 -24.33 7.59
CA SER A 345 -13.87 -25.09 8.62
C SER A 345 -12.36 -24.97 8.43
N PHE A 346 -11.57 -25.22 9.50
CA PHE A 346 -10.11 -25.27 9.40
C PHE A 346 -9.58 -26.23 8.31
N PRO A 347 -10.08 -27.48 8.15
CA PRO A 347 -9.65 -28.35 7.05
C PRO A 347 -9.91 -27.78 5.65
N GLN A 348 -11.04 -27.10 5.45
CA GLN A 348 -11.35 -26.42 4.18
C GLN A 348 -10.39 -25.26 3.93
N TRP A 349 -10.22 -24.40 4.93
CA TRP A 349 -9.27 -23.28 4.88
C TRP A 349 -7.84 -23.75 4.58
N LEU A 350 -7.39 -24.82 5.24
CA LEU A 350 -6.05 -25.39 5.02
C LEU A 350 -5.90 -25.94 3.58
N GLY A 351 -6.98 -26.49 3.02
CA GLY A 351 -7.00 -26.93 1.63
C GLY A 351 -6.84 -25.77 0.65
N GLU A 352 -7.51 -24.65 0.88
CA GLU A 352 -7.39 -23.43 0.07
C GLU A 352 -6.00 -22.77 0.25
N PHE A 353 -5.51 -22.66 1.48
CA PHE A 353 -4.16 -22.15 1.77
C PHE A 353 -3.09 -22.90 0.96
N LYS A 354 -3.16 -24.24 0.91
CA LYS A 354 -2.20 -25.06 0.16
C LYS A 354 -2.30 -24.89 -1.35
N GLN A 355 -3.42 -24.37 -1.86
CA GLN A 355 -3.61 -24.10 -3.30
C GLN A 355 -3.23 -22.67 -3.68
N CYS A 356 -3.09 -21.75 -2.71
CA CYS A 356 -2.62 -20.41 -2.98
C CYS A 356 -1.18 -20.43 -3.47
N LYS A 357 -0.93 -19.81 -4.62
CA LYS A 357 0.42 -19.68 -5.18
C LYS A 357 1.22 -18.59 -4.46
N CYS A 358 0.53 -17.64 -3.85
CA CYS A 358 1.13 -16.51 -3.16
C CYS A 358 0.54 -16.38 -1.75
N THR A 359 1.41 -16.26 -0.76
CA THR A 359 1.11 -16.05 0.66
C THR A 359 1.97 -14.91 1.19
N MET A 360 1.55 -14.24 2.26
CA MET A 360 2.24 -13.05 2.76
C MET A 360 3.31 -13.37 3.79
N TYR A 361 3.02 -14.29 4.72
CA TYR A 361 3.95 -14.68 5.79
C TYR A 361 4.71 -15.96 5.47
N TYR A 362 4.00 -16.98 4.99
CA TYR A 362 4.58 -18.29 4.68
C TYR A 362 5.36 -18.23 3.37
N ASP A 363 6.64 -18.60 3.42
CA ASP A 363 7.50 -18.81 2.26
C ASP A 363 8.48 -19.92 2.59
N GLU A 364 8.54 -20.97 1.78
CA GLU A 364 9.41 -22.15 2.03
C GLU A 364 10.89 -21.77 2.02
N ASP A 365 11.25 -20.75 1.25
CA ASP A 365 12.63 -20.26 1.18
C ASP A 365 12.98 -19.30 2.33
N ASP A 366 11.98 -18.80 3.12
CA ASP A 366 12.20 -17.83 4.19
C ASP A 366 11.17 -18.07 5.32
N LEU A 367 11.31 -19.19 6.04
CA LEU A 367 10.32 -19.69 7.00
C LEU A 367 10.28 -18.95 8.33
N GLU A 368 11.37 -18.28 8.74
CA GLU A 368 11.45 -17.70 10.09
C GLU A 368 10.38 -16.62 10.35
N PRO A 369 10.03 -15.73 9.42
CA PRO A 369 8.90 -14.81 9.59
C PRO A 369 7.56 -15.51 9.89
N TRP A 370 7.30 -16.67 9.27
CA TRP A 370 6.12 -17.48 9.55
C TRP A 370 6.18 -18.09 10.96
N ASN A 371 7.32 -18.65 11.35
CA ASN A 371 7.53 -19.23 12.69
C ASN A 371 7.28 -18.17 13.77
N VAL A 372 7.84 -16.98 13.60
CA VAL A 372 7.63 -15.83 14.49
C VAL A 372 6.15 -15.44 14.56
N THR A 373 5.48 -15.39 13.41
CA THR A 373 4.06 -15.03 13.34
C THR A 373 3.19 -16.03 14.08
N VAL A 374 3.43 -17.33 13.89
CA VAL A 374 2.68 -18.38 14.59
C VAL A 374 2.96 -18.36 16.10
N ALA A 375 4.22 -18.17 16.51
CA ALA A 375 4.59 -18.08 17.92
C ALA A 375 4.01 -16.86 18.64
N ASN A 376 3.71 -15.78 17.91
CA ASN A 376 3.16 -14.53 18.43
C ASN A 376 1.71 -14.27 17.99
N TRP A 377 0.98 -15.32 17.62
CA TRP A 377 -0.38 -15.23 17.06
C TRP A 377 -1.31 -14.33 17.86
N ASP A 378 -1.33 -14.48 19.19
CA ASP A 378 -2.22 -13.70 20.07
C ASP A 378 -1.89 -12.21 20.15
N ILE A 379 -0.68 -11.82 19.74
CA ILE A 379 -0.22 -10.43 19.73
C ILE A 379 -0.47 -9.78 18.36
N LEU A 380 -0.42 -10.58 17.28
CA LEU A 380 -0.45 -10.12 15.89
C LEU A 380 -1.84 -10.18 15.25
N LYS A 381 -2.81 -10.87 15.87
CA LYS A 381 -4.20 -10.96 15.38
C LYS A 381 -5.06 -9.73 15.71
#